data_2f22c71896482ef0d26a441a51177a9d
#
_entry.id   2f22c71896482ef0d26a441a51177a9d
#
_cell.length_a   1.000
_cell.length_b   1.000
_cell.length_c   1.000
_cell.angle_alpha   90.00
_cell.angle_beta   90.00
_cell.angle_gamma   90.00
#
_symmetry.space_group_name_H-M   'P 1'
#
loop_
_entity.id
_entity.type
_entity.pdbx_description
1 polymer ?
#
loop_
_entity_poly.entity_id
_entity_poly.type
_entity_poly.pdbx_seq_one_letter_code
_entity_poly.pdbx_strand_id
1 'polypeptide(L)'
;MAWQGERMATTYNNLYMDIRRQLKQAGYTGAGLEARELVCCGSGKSREEFFRDAQLYVTPEVEEKILSLVERHLNGEPVAYLIGEWEFYGLPLDISEAVLIPRVDTEVLAREAIDYIRTLGKCRVLDLCAGSGCVGLAIAANAPEARVLLGEISEPAVRICRQNIRRNNLTGQVSVMAMDAKAAPSRALGEFQCIVSNPPYIPRADIETLDHSVKDFEPHLALCGGEDGYDFYTAIIRLWKTALVVGGRLYFEVGIGQADTVLRMMRAEGFGDINVVQDDQG
;
A
#
# COMPACT_ATOMS: atom_id res chain seq x y z
N MET A 1 43.94 -13.23 19.98
CA MET A 1 44.20 -13.27 18.52
C MET A 1 42.92 -13.77 17.89
N ALA A 2 42.07 -12.85 17.42
CA ALA A 2 40.85 -13.20 16.72
C ALA A 2 41.23 -13.59 15.28
N TRP A 3 40.83 -14.76 14.87
CA TRP A 3 40.90 -15.19 13.49
C TRP A 3 40.00 -14.30 12.66
N GLN A 4 40.57 -13.31 11.96
CA GLN A 4 39.94 -12.69 10.81
C GLN A 4 40.12 -13.70 9.66
N GLY A 5 39.13 -14.59 9.54
CA GLY A 5 39.04 -15.43 8.36
C GLY A 5 38.82 -14.52 7.17
N GLU A 6 39.74 -14.52 6.20
CA GLU A 6 39.50 -13.90 4.89
C GLU A 6 38.20 -14.46 4.34
N ARG A 7 37.14 -13.61 4.31
CA ARG A 7 35.90 -13.97 3.60
C ARG A 7 36.30 -14.18 2.13
N MET A 8 36.09 -15.37 1.62
CA MET A 8 36.28 -15.63 0.19
C MET A 8 35.36 -14.72 -0.61
N ALA A 9 35.92 -14.06 -1.63
CA ALA A 9 35.16 -13.21 -2.53
C ALA A 9 33.95 -13.99 -3.10
N THR A 10 32.77 -13.44 -2.94
CA THR A 10 31.52 -14.05 -3.43
C THR A 10 31.01 -13.30 -4.66
N THR A 11 30.26 -14.00 -5.53
CA THR A 11 29.59 -13.38 -6.66
C THR A 11 28.17 -12.89 -6.24
N TYR A 12 27.61 -11.96 -7.02
CA TYR A 12 26.22 -11.53 -6.80
C TYR A 12 25.24 -12.70 -6.78
N ASN A 13 25.42 -13.67 -7.68
CA ASN A 13 24.57 -14.86 -7.72
C ASN A 13 24.70 -15.73 -6.46
N ASN A 14 25.93 -15.96 -5.99
CA ASN A 14 26.16 -16.78 -4.80
C ASN A 14 25.58 -16.09 -3.56
N LEU A 15 25.81 -14.78 -3.42
CA LEU A 15 25.27 -13.99 -2.32
C LEU A 15 23.73 -14.01 -2.33
N TYR A 16 23.11 -13.82 -3.49
CA TYR A 16 21.66 -13.94 -3.66
C TYR A 16 21.13 -15.32 -3.25
N MET A 17 21.80 -16.39 -3.69
CA MET A 17 21.40 -17.77 -3.37
C MET A 17 21.49 -18.07 -1.88
N ASP A 18 22.51 -17.53 -1.21
CA ASP A 18 22.69 -17.68 0.24
C ASP A 18 21.64 -16.91 1.01
N ILE A 19 21.37 -15.65 0.65
CA ILE A 19 20.30 -14.83 1.25
C ILE A 19 18.94 -15.51 1.04
N ARG A 20 18.62 -15.93 -0.17
CA ARG A 20 17.38 -16.65 -0.46
C ARG A 20 17.20 -17.88 0.42
N ARG A 21 18.29 -18.64 0.66
CA ARG A 21 18.25 -19.81 1.53
C ARG A 21 17.99 -19.42 2.97
N GLN A 22 18.63 -18.36 3.47
CA GLN A 22 18.43 -17.85 4.83
C GLN A 22 16.98 -17.41 5.04
N LEU A 23 16.43 -16.60 4.13
CA LEU A 23 15.02 -16.13 4.21
C LEU A 23 14.05 -17.30 4.16
N LYS A 24 14.28 -18.29 3.29
CA LYS A 24 13.45 -19.50 3.24
C LYS A 24 13.50 -20.30 4.54
N GLN A 25 14.67 -20.43 5.17
CA GLN A 25 14.84 -21.10 6.48
C GLN A 25 14.14 -20.34 7.61
N ALA A 26 14.09 -19.01 7.51
CA ALA A 26 13.37 -18.14 8.43
C ALA A 26 11.84 -18.09 8.19
N GLY A 27 11.33 -18.82 7.16
CA GLY A 27 9.90 -18.95 6.91
C GLY A 27 9.31 -17.94 5.91
N TYR A 28 10.12 -17.11 5.28
CA TYR A 28 9.63 -16.15 4.28
C TYR A 28 9.15 -16.84 3.01
N THR A 29 7.89 -16.64 2.65
CA THR A 29 7.28 -17.22 1.44
C THR A 29 7.79 -16.56 0.16
N GLY A 30 8.05 -15.25 0.21
CA GLY A 30 8.60 -14.42 -0.88
C GLY A 30 10.12 -14.46 -1.01
N ALA A 31 10.83 -15.37 -0.32
CA ALA A 31 12.29 -15.38 -0.16
C ALA A 31 13.10 -15.14 -1.46
N GLY A 32 12.61 -15.59 -2.62
CA GLY A 32 13.30 -15.38 -3.90
C GLY A 32 13.20 -13.95 -4.42
N LEU A 33 12.03 -13.33 -4.29
CA LEU A 33 11.80 -11.94 -4.64
C LEU A 33 12.55 -11.02 -3.65
N GLU A 34 12.33 -11.22 -2.37
CA GLU A 34 12.89 -10.38 -1.30
C GLU A 34 14.42 -10.40 -1.30
N ALA A 35 15.06 -11.57 -1.45
CA ALA A 35 16.50 -11.67 -1.57
C ALA A 35 17.05 -10.86 -2.76
N ARG A 36 16.36 -10.90 -3.90
CA ARG A 36 16.76 -10.13 -5.09
C ARG A 36 16.63 -8.63 -4.84
N GLU A 37 15.52 -8.20 -4.28
CA GLU A 37 15.28 -6.77 -3.98
C GLU A 37 16.34 -6.24 -3.00
N LEU A 38 16.67 -7.00 -1.95
CA LEU A 38 17.72 -6.62 -0.99
C LEU A 38 19.11 -6.53 -1.66
N VAL A 39 19.44 -7.48 -2.55
CA VAL A 39 20.71 -7.44 -3.29
C VAL A 39 20.75 -6.24 -4.25
N CYS A 40 19.67 -6.00 -4.99
CA CYS A 40 19.58 -4.85 -5.88
C CYS A 40 19.70 -3.53 -5.10
N CYS A 41 18.95 -3.38 -4.02
CA CYS A 41 18.98 -2.18 -3.18
C CYS A 41 20.39 -1.92 -2.60
N GLY A 42 20.99 -2.89 -1.93
CA GLY A 42 22.30 -2.72 -1.29
C GLY A 42 23.43 -2.49 -2.30
N SER A 43 23.32 -3.03 -3.51
CA SER A 43 24.30 -2.83 -4.60
C SER A 43 24.04 -1.61 -5.47
N GLY A 44 22.85 -1.00 -5.40
CA GLY A 44 22.43 0.07 -6.31
C GLY A 44 22.19 -0.39 -7.74
N LYS A 45 22.03 -1.69 -7.99
CA LYS A 45 21.78 -2.27 -9.31
C LYS A 45 20.29 -2.41 -9.59
N SER A 46 19.90 -2.16 -10.84
CA SER A 46 18.60 -2.57 -11.33
C SER A 46 18.50 -4.10 -11.40
N ARG A 47 17.27 -4.64 -11.53
CA ARG A 47 17.04 -6.08 -11.72
C ARG A 47 17.78 -6.61 -12.97
N GLU A 48 17.78 -5.85 -14.05
CA GLU A 48 18.47 -6.20 -15.31
C GLU A 48 20.00 -6.21 -15.12
N GLU A 49 20.54 -5.21 -14.44
CA GLU A 49 21.97 -5.15 -14.11
C GLU A 49 22.38 -6.29 -13.18
N PHE A 50 21.56 -6.65 -12.19
CA PHE A 50 21.83 -7.80 -11.34
C PHE A 50 21.93 -9.08 -12.16
N PHE A 51 21.01 -9.36 -13.09
CA PHE A 51 21.06 -10.56 -13.93
C PHE A 51 22.25 -10.55 -14.88
N ARG A 52 22.57 -9.41 -15.49
CA ARG A 52 23.74 -9.26 -16.37
C ARG A 52 25.04 -9.51 -15.62
N ASP A 53 25.15 -8.99 -14.40
CA ASP A 53 26.38 -8.95 -13.61
C ASP A 53 26.45 -10.07 -12.55
N ALA A 54 25.55 -11.04 -12.61
CA ALA A 54 25.38 -12.10 -11.60
C ALA A 54 26.64 -12.88 -11.27
N GLN A 55 27.55 -13.04 -12.23
CA GLN A 55 28.84 -13.76 -12.06
C GLN A 55 29.99 -12.85 -11.63
N LEU A 56 29.80 -11.54 -11.54
CA LEU A 56 30.79 -10.62 -11.05
C LEU A 56 30.95 -10.75 -9.52
N TYR A 57 32.13 -10.49 -9.03
CA TYR A 57 32.39 -10.46 -7.59
C TYR A 57 31.81 -9.20 -6.95
N VAL A 58 31.26 -9.38 -5.75
CA VAL A 58 30.75 -8.29 -4.91
C VAL A 58 31.94 -7.67 -4.16
N THR A 59 32.01 -6.34 -4.09
CA THR A 59 33.02 -5.69 -3.24
C THR A 59 32.64 -5.82 -1.76
N PRO A 60 33.65 -5.83 -0.84
CA PRO A 60 33.37 -5.96 0.59
C PRO A 60 32.37 -4.92 1.12
N GLU A 61 32.45 -3.67 0.64
CA GLU A 61 31.57 -2.56 1.07
C GLU A 61 30.12 -2.78 0.61
N VAL A 62 29.92 -3.32 -0.59
CA VAL A 62 28.59 -3.64 -1.13
C VAL A 62 28.02 -4.87 -0.42
N GLU A 63 28.85 -5.89 -0.17
CA GLU A 63 28.44 -7.07 0.58
C GLU A 63 27.96 -6.70 2.00
N GLU A 64 28.70 -5.84 2.69
CA GLU A 64 28.35 -5.36 4.03
C GLU A 64 26.98 -4.63 4.02
N LYS A 65 26.75 -3.75 3.04
CA LYS A 65 25.44 -3.07 2.88
C LYS A 65 24.30 -4.06 2.67
N ILE A 66 24.49 -5.02 1.77
CA ILE A 66 23.47 -6.03 1.48
C ILE A 66 23.18 -6.84 2.75
N LEU A 67 24.22 -7.33 3.44
CA LEU A 67 24.05 -8.14 4.66
C LEU A 67 23.39 -7.35 5.79
N SER A 68 23.66 -6.04 5.93
CA SER A 68 22.98 -5.18 6.89
C SER A 68 21.46 -5.07 6.60
N LEU A 69 21.07 -4.96 5.32
CA LEU A 69 19.66 -4.98 4.93
C LEU A 69 19.00 -6.34 5.25
N VAL A 70 19.72 -7.43 4.96
CA VAL A 70 19.25 -8.79 5.26
C VAL A 70 19.05 -9.00 6.76
N GLU A 71 19.98 -8.52 7.60
CA GLU A 71 19.86 -8.61 9.06
C GLU A 71 18.63 -7.84 9.56
N ARG A 72 18.40 -6.60 9.10
CA ARG A 72 17.22 -5.83 9.43
C ARG A 72 15.94 -6.55 9.02
N HIS A 73 15.91 -7.11 7.81
CA HIS A 73 14.76 -7.87 7.32
C HIS A 73 14.49 -9.14 8.14
N LEU A 74 15.52 -9.89 8.49
CA LEU A 74 15.41 -11.06 9.39
C LEU A 74 14.95 -10.69 10.80
N ASN A 75 15.16 -9.43 11.22
CA ASN A 75 14.63 -8.87 12.46
C ASN A 75 13.20 -8.30 12.30
N GLY A 76 12.53 -8.57 11.18
CA GLY A 76 11.12 -8.27 10.95
C GLY A 76 10.83 -7.00 10.15
N GLU A 77 11.84 -6.18 9.80
CA GLU A 77 11.60 -4.97 9.02
C GLU A 77 11.14 -5.32 7.59
N PRO A 78 10.00 -4.80 7.12
CA PRO A 78 9.47 -5.11 5.79
C PRO A 78 10.43 -4.74 4.68
N VAL A 79 10.58 -5.62 3.69
CA VAL A 79 11.46 -5.37 2.53
C VAL A 79 11.09 -4.09 1.80
N ALA A 80 9.80 -3.75 1.70
CA ALA A 80 9.33 -2.52 1.06
C ALA A 80 9.89 -1.25 1.73
N TYR A 81 10.01 -1.24 3.06
CA TYR A 81 10.60 -0.10 3.79
C TYR A 81 12.11 -0.05 3.62
N LEU A 82 12.77 -1.21 3.61
CA LEU A 82 14.22 -1.29 3.40
C LEU A 82 14.66 -0.76 2.03
N ILE A 83 13.88 -1.06 0.99
CA ILE A 83 14.16 -0.59 -0.37
C ILE A 83 13.58 0.80 -0.67
N GLY A 84 12.60 1.24 0.13
CA GLY A 84 11.96 2.56 -0.02
C GLY A 84 10.98 2.67 -1.18
N GLU A 85 10.68 1.56 -1.86
CA GLU A 85 9.74 1.54 -2.98
C GLU A 85 8.94 0.24 -3.05
N TRP A 86 7.76 0.32 -3.67
CA TRP A 86 6.90 -0.83 -3.93
C TRP A 86 6.14 -0.65 -5.23
N GLU A 87 5.62 -1.73 -5.77
CA GLU A 87 4.76 -1.70 -6.96
C GLU A 87 3.31 -1.96 -6.56
N PHE A 88 2.37 -1.19 -7.13
CA PHE A 88 0.94 -1.41 -6.99
C PHE A 88 0.25 -1.11 -8.32
N TYR A 89 -0.50 -2.05 -8.83
CA TYR A 89 -1.23 -1.94 -10.11
C TYR A 89 -0.35 -1.49 -11.28
N GLY A 90 0.90 -1.97 -11.31
CA GLY A 90 1.91 -1.61 -12.31
C GLY A 90 2.55 -0.23 -12.11
N LEU A 91 2.25 0.49 -11.02
CA LEU A 91 2.82 1.80 -10.71
C LEU A 91 3.93 1.68 -9.65
N PRO A 92 5.11 2.26 -9.90
CA PRO A 92 6.14 2.37 -8.87
C PRO A 92 5.76 3.44 -7.85
N LEU A 93 5.82 3.10 -6.56
CA LEU A 93 5.47 3.98 -5.46
C LEU A 93 6.65 4.13 -4.49
N ASP A 94 6.92 5.36 -4.05
CA ASP A 94 7.76 5.61 -2.89
C ASP A 94 7.01 5.17 -1.63
N ILE A 95 7.67 4.41 -0.76
CA ILE A 95 7.11 3.83 0.46
C ILE A 95 8.05 4.13 1.63
N SER A 96 7.47 4.36 2.80
CA SER A 96 8.18 4.50 4.06
C SER A 96 7.27 4.08 5.22
N GLU A 97 7.80 4.02 6.42
CA GLU A 97 7.06 3.76 7.68
C GLU A 97 5.87 4.72 7.91
N ALA A 98 5.74 5.77 7.10
CA ALA A 98 4.64 6.72 7.17
C ALA A 98 3.32 6.20 6.57
N VAL A 99 3.36 5.13 5.77
CA VAL A 99 2.22 4.61 5.01
C VAL A 99 2.14 3.09 5.09
N LEU A 100 0.92 2.56 5.04
CA LEU A 100 0.70 1.12 4.86
C LEU A 100 1.34 0.67 3.55
N ILE A 101 2.03 -0.47 3.56
CA ILE A 101 2.54 -1.11 2.34
C ILE A 101 1.34 -1.59 1.51
N PRO A 102 1.19 -1.15 0.25
CA PRO A 102 0.08 -1.59 -0.59
C PRO A 102 -0.01 -3.11 -0.72
N ARG A 103 -1.20 -3.67 -0.53
CA ARG A 103 -1.46 -5.11 -0.64
C ARG A 103 -2.03 -5.46 -2.02
N VAL A 104 -1.71 -6.65 -2.51
CA VAL A 104 -2.23 -7.15 -3.78
C VAL A 104 -3.76 -7.22 -3.76
N ASP A 105 -4.36 -7.60 -2.63
CA ASP A 105 -5.81 -7.70 -2.49
C ASP A 105 -6.51 -6.34 -2.68
N THR A 106 -5.86 -5.24 -2.32
CA THR A 106 -6.35 -3.88 -2.56
C THR A 106 -6.45 -3.54 -4.06
N GLU A 107 -5.80 -4.29 -4.96
CA GLU A 107 -5.93 -4.09 -6.41
C GLU A 107 -7.34 -4.41 -6.91
N VAL A 108 -8.09 -5.26 -6.20
CA VAL A 108 -9.50 -5.53 -6.49
C VAL A 108 -10.33 -4.26 -6.32
N LEU A 109 -10.13 -3.52 -5.22
CA LEU A 109 -10.79 -2.23 -5.00
C LEU A 109 -10.50 -1.25 -6.14
N ALA A 110 -9.23 -1.13 -6.54
CA ALA A 110 -8.83 -0.26 -7.64
C ALA A 110 -9.48 -0.68 -8.96
N ARG A 111 -9.50 -1.97 -9.30
CA ARG A 111 -10.09 -2.54 -10.51
C ARG A 111 -11.59 -2.22 -10.61
N GLU A 112 -12.35 -2.53 -9.57
CA GLU A 112 -13.80 -2.31 -9.53
C GLU A 112 -14.15 -0.83 -9.69
N ALA A 113 -13.38 0.06 -9.06
CA ALA A 113 -13.56 1.50 -9.21
C ALA A 113 -13.19 1.98 -10.62
N ILE A 114 -12.08 1.53 -11.20
CA ILE A 114 -11.62 1.87 -12.56
C ILE A 114 -12.68 1.47 -13.58
N ASP A 115 -13.22 0.26 -13.49
CA ASP A 115 -14.22 -0.24 -14.44
C ASP A 115 -15.48 0.61 -14.42
N TYR A 116 -15.96 1.02 -13.25
CA TYR A 116 -17.07 1.96 -13.14
C TYR A 116 -16.72 3.35 -13.70
N ILE A 117 -15.59 3.92 -13.29
CA ILE A 117 -15.18 5.28 -13.65
C ILE A 117 -15.01 5.42 -15.16
N ARG A 118 -14.49 4.40 -15.84
CA ARG A 118 -14.36 4.38 -17.32
C ARG A 118 -15.70 4.51 -18.04
N THR A 119 -16.80 4.09 -17.40
CA THR A 119 -18.15 4.27 -18.00
C THR A 119 -18.66 5.70 -17.93
N LEU A 120 -18.08 6.54 -17.04
CA LEU A 120 -18.55 7.90 -16.78
C LEU A 120 -17.87 8.97 -17.66
N GLY A 121 -16.66 8.70 -18.17
CA GLY A 121 -15.82 9.71 -18.79
C GLY A 121 -15.30 10.72 -17.76
N LYS A 122 -15.58 12.02 -17.96
CA LYS A 122 -15.15 13.06 -17.00
C LYS A 122 -15.87 12.93 -15.69
N CYS A 123 -15.13 12.67 -14.62
CA CYS A 123 -15.67 12.52 -13.28
C CYS A 123 -14.69 12.96 -12.19
N ARG A 124 -15.19 13.13 -10.99
CA ARG A 124 -14.39 13.39 -9.79
C ARG A 124 -14.43 12.17 -8.89
N VAL A 125 -13.26 11.78 -8.42
CA VAL A 125 -13.05 10.63 -7.53
C VAL A 125 -12.40 11.12 -6.25
N LEU A 126 -12.82 10.57 -5.12
CA LEU A 126 -12.20 10.77 -3.82
C LEU A 126 -11.67 9.44 -3.32
N ASP A 127 -10.39 9.40 -2.96
CA ASP A 127 -9.77 8.28 -2.26
C ASP A 127 -9.55 8.70 -0.80
N LEU A 128 -10.33 8.13 0.13
CA LEU A 128 -10.26 8.40 1.56
C LEU A 128 -9.37 7.39 2.28
N CYS A 129 -8.58 7.87 3.24
CA CYS A 129 -7.52 7.08 3.89
C CYS A 129 -6.47 6.64 2.87
N ALA A 130 -6.02 7.58 2.05
CA ALA A 130 -5.25 7.29 0.84
C ALA A 130 -3.86 6.66 1.10
N GLY A 131 -3.27 6.81 2.29
CA GLY A 131 -1.96 6.26 2.64
C GLY A 131 -0.85 6.68 1.68
N SER A 132 -0.33 5.77 0.89
CA SER A 132 0.64 6.05 -0.19
C SER A 132 0.02 6.70 -1.42
N GLY A 133 -1.32 6.73 -1.51
CA GLY A 133 -2.09 7.14 -2.67
C GLY A 133 -2.29 6.04 -3.71
N CYS A 134 -1.95 4.80 -3.40
CA CYS A 134 -1.89 3.70 -4.35
C CYS A 134 -3.19 3.49 -5.14
N VAL A 135 -4.35 3.48 -4.48
CA VAL A 135 -5.66 3.27 -5.13
C VAL A 135 -6.02 4.46 -6.02
N GLY A 136 -5.94 5.68 -5.50
CA GLY A 136 -6.26 6.88 -6.28
C GLY A 136 -5.33 7.10 -7.47
N LEU A 137 -4.04 6.77 -7.34
CA LEU A 137 -3.06 6.84 -8.44
C LEU A 137 -3.33 5.78 -9.49
N ALA A 138 -3.66 4.54 -9.09
CA ALA A 138 -4.05 3.48 -10.01
C ALA A 138 -5.29 3.88 -10.82
N ILE A 139 -6.30 4.47 -10.17
CA ILE A 139 -7.49 5.01 -10.82
C ILE A 139 -7.10 6.10 -11.84
N ALA A 140 -6.29 7.07 -11.43
CA ALA A 140 -5.89 8.17 -12.31
C ALA A 140 -5.13 7.69 -13.54
N ALA A 141 -4.17 6.78 -13.36
CA ALA A 141 -3.38 6.23 -14.46
C ALA A 141 -4.24 5.45 -15.49
N ASN A 142 -5.32 4.81 -15.01
CA ASN A 142 -6.17 3.95 -15.84
C ASN A 142 -7.47 4.60 -16.30
N ALA A 143 -7.80 5.80 -15.81
CA ALA A 143 -8.97 6.60 -16.20
C ALA A 143 -8.56 8.07 -16.42
N PRO A 144 -7.95 8.42 -17.57
CA PRO A 144 -7.32 9.72 -17.80
C PRO A 144 -8.28 10.93 -17.75
N GLU A 145 -9.57 10.71 -17.92
CA GLU A 145 -10.61 11.73 -17.81
C GLU A 145 -11.02 12.03 -16.35
N ALA A 146 -10.66 11.16 -15.39
CA ALA A 146 -10.99 11.34 -13.98
C ALA A 146 -10.10 12.41 -13.32
N ARG A 147 -10.65 13.13 -12.35
CA ARG A 147 -9.92 14.01 -11.44
C ARG A 147 -9.97 13.40 -10.05
N VAL A 148 -8.81 13.05 -9.51
CA VAL A 148 -8.71 12.31 -8.25
C VAL A 148 -8.23 13.23 -7.13
N LEU A 149 -8.94 13.21 -6.01
CA LEU A 149 -8.53 13.83 -4.76
C LEU A 149 -8.16 12.71 -3.78
N LEU A 150 -6.93 12.75 -3.26
CA LEU A 150 -6.48 11.90 -2.17
C LEU A 150 -6.74 12.60 -0.84
N GLY A 151 -7.51 11.98 0.04
CA GLY A 151 -7.79 12.45 1.39
C GLY A 151 -7.01 11.63 2.42
N GLU A 152 -6.06 12.26 3.10
CA GLU A 152 -5.20 11.59 4.07
C GLU A 152 -4.98 12.48 5.31
N ILE A 153 -5.10 11.90 6.50
CA ILE A 153 -4.96 12.66 7.75
C ILE A 153 -3.50 12.82 8.20
N SER A 154 -2.66 11.83 7.90
CA SER A 154 -1.25 11.80 8.28
C SER A 154 -0.43 12.74 7.40
N GLU A 155 0.13 13.79 7.97
CA GLU A 155 1.00 14.71 7.22
C GLU A 155 2.25 14.02 6.63
N PRO A 156 2.90 13.04 7.29
CA PRO A 156 3.94 12.23 6.65
C PRO A 156 3.42 11.46 5.42
N ALA A 157 2.25 10.84 5.50
CA ALA A 157 1.64 10.11 4.37
C ALA A 157 1.23 11.07 3.24
N VAL A 158 0.72 12.27 3.54
CA VAL A 158 0.46 13.33 2.55
C VAL A 158 1.74 13.68 1.77
N ARG A 159 2.92 13.70 2.42
CA ARG A 159 4.19 13.93 1.72
C ARG A 159 4.51 12.79 0.75
N ILE A 160 4.30 11.55 1.15
CA ILE A 160 4.47 10.36 0.29
C ILE A 160 3.49 10.43 -0.90
N CYS A 161 2.21 10.76 -0.67
CA CYS A 161 1.25 10.98 -1.77
C CYS A 161 1.78 11.99 -2.80
N ARG A 162 2.31 13.14 -2.34
CA ARG A 162 2.86 14.17 -3.25
C ARG A 162 4.07 13.67 -4.04
N GLN A 163 4.92 12.84 -3.44
CA GLN A 163 6.05 12.21 -4.14
C GLN A 163 5.54 11.25 -5.20
N ASN A 164 4.60 10.37 -4.86
CA ASN A 164 4.03 9.37 -5.76
C ASN A 164 3.24 10.00 -6.92
N ILE A 165 2.50 11.10 -6.68
CA ILE A 165 1.85 11.88 -7.74
C ILE A 165 2.88 12.37 -8.76
N ARG A 166 4.03 12.90 -8.30
CA ARG A 166 5.11 13.39 -9.19
C ARG A 166 5.83 12.25 -9.89
N ARG A 167 6.17 11.20 -9.16
CA ARG A 167 6.87 10.01 -9.68
C ARG A 167 6.12 9.40 -10.87
N ASN A 168 4.79 9.35 -10.77
CA ASN A 168 3.92 8.80 -11.81
C ASN A 168 3.40 9.81 -12.82
N ASN A 169 3.91 11.06 -12.81
CA ASN A 169 3.52 12.13 -13.76
C ASN A 169 2.02 12.48 -13.72
N LEU A 170 1.36 12.36 -12.56
CA LEU A 170 -0.09 12.56 -12.39
C LEU A 170 -0.46 13.93 -11.79
N THR A 171 0.47 14.90 -11.72
CA THR A 171 0.25 16.23 -11.10
C THR A 171 -0.88 17.05 -11.74
N GLY A 172 -1.21 16.81 -13.01
CA GLY A 172 -2.33 17.48 -13.70
C GLY A 172 -3.70 16.84 -13.42
N GLN A 173 -3.74 15.69 -12.76
CA GLN A 173 -4.94 14.87 -12.60
C GLN A 173 -5.25 14.54 -11.15
N VAL A 174 -4.23 14.39 -10.31
CA VAL A 174 -4.35 14.00 -8.90
C VAL A 174 -3.89 15.14 -8.00
N SER A 175 -4.63 15.37 -6.95
CA SER A 175 -4.27 16.27 -5.84
C SER A 175 -4.41 15.55 -4.51
N VAL A 176 -3.72 16.04 -3.47
CA VAL A 176 -3.83 15.50 -2.11
C VAL A 176 -4.16 16.60 -1.13
N MET A 177 -5.02 16.30 -0.16
CA MET A 177 -5.45 17.20 0.90
C MET A 177 -5.42 16.49 2.25
N ALA A 178 -5.00 17.21 3.28
CA ALA A 178 -5.13 16.75 4.66
C ALA A 178 -6.62 16.64 5.01
N MET A 179 -7.09 15.43 5.41
CA MET A 179 -8.50 15.13 5.54
C MET A 179 -8.74 14.02 6.57
N ASP A 180 -9.62 14.27 7.51
CA ASP A 180 -10.08 13.28 8.47
C ASP A 180 -11.33 12.59 7.93
N ALA A 181 -11.24 11.30 7.60
CA ALA A 181 -12.38 10.51 7.13
C ALA A 181 -13.50 10.36 8.16
N LYS A 182 -13.20 10.58 9.44
CA LYS A 182 -14.21 10.58 10.53
C LYS A 182 -14.89 11.94 10.74
N ALA A 183 -14.46 12.98 10.06
CA ALA A 183 -15.10 14.29 10.06
C ALA A 183 -16.04 14.45 8.85
N ALA A 184 -17.06 15.30 9.01
CA ALA A 184 -17.96 15.62 7.89
C ALA A 184 -17.22 16.37 6.78
N PRO A 185 -17.50 16.06 5.49
CA PRO A 185 -16.88 16.76 4.37
C PRO A 185 -17.26 18.24 4.36
N SER A 186 -16.28 19.09 4.05
CA SER A 186 -16.55 20.49 3.76
C SER A 186 -17.38 20.61 2.49
N ARG A 187 -18.41 21.46 2.50
CA ARG A 187 -19.21 21.77 1.29
C ARG A 187 -18.36 22.35 0.14
N ALA A 188 -17.23 22.97 0.46
CA ALA A 188 -16.31 23.51 -0.53
C ALA A 188 -15.63 22.43 -1.39
N LEU A 189 -15.61 21.16 -0.94
CA LEU A 189 -15.10 20.05 -1.73
C LEU A 189 -15.95 19.75 -2.96
N GLY A 190 -17.26 20.12 -2.93
CA GLY A 190 -18.22 19.71 -3.95
C GLY A 190 -18.52 18.22 -3.89
N GLU A 191 -19.12 17.69 -4.94
CA GLU A 191 -19.57 16.30 -5.01
C GLU A 191 -18.63 15.44 -5.89
N PHE A 192 -18.66 14.12 -5.64
CA PHE A 192 -17.87 13.10 -6.33
C PHE A 192 -18.78 12.05 -6.96
N GLN A 193 -18.42 11.53 -8.11
CA GLN A 193 -19.10 10.40 -8.74
C GLN A 193 -18.67 9.07 -8.11
N CYS A 194 -17.48 9.03 -7.53
CA CYS A 194 -16.96 7.83 -6.89
C CYS A 194 -16.17 8.22 -5.63
N ILE A 195 -16.42 7.51 -4.54
CA ILE A 195 -15.56 7.53 -3.35
C ILE A 195 -15.03 6.12 -3.16
N VAL A 196 -13.73 6.00 -2.98
CA VAL A 196 -13.06 4.74 -2.65
C VAL A 196 -12.38 4.88 -1.30
N SER A 197 -12.27 3.80 -0.54
CA SER A 197 -11.49 3.79 0.69
C SER A 197 -11.02 2.38 1.04
N ASN A 198 -9.75 2.25 1.36
CA ASN A 198 -9.21 1.16 2.17
C ASN A 198 -8.94 1.73 3.57
N PRO A 199 -9.95 1.81 4.46
CA PRO A 199 -9.79 2.45 5.75
C PRO A 199 -9.16 1.50 6.76
N PRO A 200 -8.61 2.00 7.86
CA PRO A 200 -8.22 1.16 8.99
C PRO A 200 -9.43 0.37 9.52
N TYR A 201 -9.28 -0.95 9.63
CA TYR A 201 -10.40 -1.85 9.96
C TYR A 201 -10.08 -2.90 11.03
N ILE A 202 -8.87 -2.94 11.55
CA ILE A 202 -8.47 -3.93 12.56
C ILE A 202 -8.98 -3.49 13.93
N PRO A 203 -9.72 -4.35 14.66
CA PRO A 203 -10.10 -4.07 16.04
C PRO A 203 -8.87 -3.80 16.91
N ARG A 204 -8.96 -2.85 17.82
CA ARG A 204 -7.83 -2.45 18.68
C ARG A 204 -7.17 -3.63 19.40
N ALA A 205 -7.98 -4.56 19.90
CA ALA A 205 -7.48 -5.72 20.64
C ALA A 205 -6.69 -6.70 19.76
N ASP A 206 -6.95 -6.71 18.44
CA ASP A 206 -6.36 -7.67 17.52
C ASP A 206 -5.00 -7.20 16.98
N ILE A 207 -4.67 -5.91 17.12
CA ILE A 207 -3.40 -5.35 16.63
C ILE A 207 -2.20 -6.08 17.22
N GLU A 208 -2.24 -6.42 18.51
CA GLU A 208 -1.15 -7.14 19.20
C GLU A 208 -0.96 -8.57 18.67
N THR A 209 -1.95 -9.12 17.99
CA THR A 209 -1.90 -10.49 17.41
C THR A 209 -1.36 -10.52 15.99
N LEU A 210 -1.15 -9.35 15.36
CA LEU A 210 -0.61 -9.25 14.01
C LEU A 210 0.84 -9.72 13.96
N ASP A 211 1.27 -10.08 12.77
CA ASP A 211 2.67 -10.37 12.50
C ASP A 211 3.57 -9.22 12.96
N HIS A 212 4.75 -9.57 13.47
CA HIS A 212 5.77 -8.62 13.94
C HIS A 212 6.08 -7.56 12.87
N SER A 213 6.21 -7.96 11.61
CA SER A 213 6.48 -7.05 10.49
C SER A 213 5.39 -6.01 10.25
N VAL A 214 4.16 -6.29 10.68
CA VAL A 214 3.02 -5.37 10.56
C VAL A 214 2.91 -4.50 11.79
N LYS A 215 2.73 -5.12 12.98
CA LYS A 215 2.41 -4.37 14.20
C LYS A 215 3.52 -3.44 14.68
N ASP A 216 4.80 -3.80 14.45
CA ASP A 216 5.94 -3.04 14.99
C ASP A 216 6.54 -2.06 13.97
N PHE A 217 6.19 -2.21 12.68
CA PHE A 217 6.76 -1.39 11.61
C PHE A 217 5.73 -0.56 10.85
N GLU A 218 4.52 -1.06 10.64
CA GLU A 218 3.52 -0.30 9.90
C GLU A 218 2.77 0.69 10.80
N PRO A 219 2.33 1.85 10.28
CA PRO A 219 1.76 2.89 11.14
C PRO A 219 0.44 2.43 11.76
N HIS A 220 0.33 2.45 13.07
CA HIS A 220 -0.88 2.10 13.83
C HIS A 220 -2.11 2.86 13.36
N LEU A 221 -1.94 4.10 12.89
CA LEU A 221 -3.01 4.92 12.33
C LEU A 221 -3.65 4.29 11.09
N ALA A 222 -2.89 3.52 10.32
CA ALA A 222 -3.36 2.83 9.13
C ALA A 222 -3.97 1.45 9.43
N LEU A 223 -3.83 0.94 10.65
CA LEU A 223 -4.29 -0.40 11.05
C LEU A 223 -5.57 -0.34 11.91
N CYS A 224 -5.61 0.55 12.91
CA CYS A 224 -6.63 0.55 13.95
C CYS A 224 -7.96 1.14 13.48
N GLY A 225 -8.97 0.28 13.31
CA GLY A 225 -10.35 0.65 12.96
C GLY A 225 -11.24 1.03 14.16
N GLY A 226 -10.67 1.22 15.35
CA GLY A 226 -11.42 1.49 16.57
C GLY A 226 -11.58 0.26 17.46
N GLU A 227 -12.54 0.28 18.36
CA GLU A 227 -12.74 -0.80 19.34
C GLU A 227 -13.13 -2.12 18.65
N ASP A 228 -14.02 -2.05 17.67
CA ASP A 228 -14.58 -3.20 16.95
C ASP A 228 -14.19 -3.25 15.45
N GLY A 229 -13.35 -2.31 14.98
CA GLY A 229 -12.92 -2.23 13.59
C GLY A 229 -13.88 -1.51 12.64
N TYR A 230 -14.97 -0.89 13.12
CA TYR A 230 -16.00 -0.30 12.25
C TYR A 230 -16.09 1.23 12.31
N ASP A 231 -15.21 1.91 13.07
CA ASP A 231 -15.27 3.37 13.25
C ASP A 231 -15.27 4.13 11.91
N PHE A 232 -14.36 3.76 11.00
CA PHE A 232 -14.21 4.43 9.71
C PHE A 232 -15.36 4.12 8.77
N TYR A 233 -15.82 2.87 8.68
CA TYR A 233 -17.00 2.52 7.88
C TYR A 233 -18.21 3.30 8.33
N THR A 234 -18.47 3.35 9.64
CA THR A 234 -19.60 4.10 10.21
C THR A 234 -19.52 5.57 9.84
N ALA A 235 -18.37 6.19 10.00
CA ALA A 235 -18.18 7.61 9.71
C ALA A 235 -18.31 7.91 8.20
N ILE A 236 -17.63 7.13 7.35
CA ILE A 236 -17.63 7.36 5.91
C ILE A 236 -19.04 7.15 5.34
N ILE A 237 -19.72 6.06 5.68
CA ILE A 237 -21.06 5.75 5.19
C ILE A 237 -22.05 6.85 5.57
N ARG A 238 -21.98 7.37 6.80
CA ARG A 238 -22.93 8.39 7.29
C ARG A 238 -22.61 9.79 6.79
N LEU A 239 -21.37 10.18 6.86
CA LEU A 239 -20.96 11.57 6.64
C LEU A 239 -20.66 11.85 5.17
N TRP A 240 -19.93 10.94 4.51
CA TRP A 240 -19.42 11.18 3.16
C TRP A 240 -20.40 10.83 2.04
N LYS A 241 -21.51 10.14 2.36
CA LYS A 241 -22.62 10.01 1.39
C LYS A 241 -23.14 11.35 0.90
N THR A 242 -23.03 12.40 1.71
CA THR A 242 -23.44 13.77 1.35
C THR A 242 -22.52 14.43 0.33
N ALA A 243 -21.33 13.86 0.12
CA ALA A 243 -20.38 14.28 -0.90
C ALA A 243 -20.47 13.44 -2.19
N LEU A 244 -21.36 12.45 -2.25
CA LEU A 244 -21.66 11.70 -3.47
C LEU A 244 -22.77 12.37 -4.25
N VAL A 245 -22.64 12.43 -5.58
CA VAL A 245 -23.75 12.75 -6.47
C VAL A 245 -24.85 11.68 -6.37
N VAL A 246 -26.06 12.00 -6.77
CA VAL A 246 -27.13 11.00 -6.91
C VAL A 246 -26.68 9.94 -7.95
N GLY A 247 -26.72 8.67 -7.55
CA GLY A 247 -26.21 7.56 -8.37
C GLY A 247 -24.70 7.37 -8.33
N GLY A 248 -23.98 8.16 -7.54
CA GLY A 248 -22.55 7.96 -7.27
C GLY A 248 -22.31 6.69 -6.46
N ARG A 249 -21.09 6.15 -6.55
CA ARG A 249 -20.71 4.89 -5.90
C ARG A 249 -19.70 5.08 -4.79
N LEU A 250 -19.84 4.24 -3.75
CA LEU A 250 -18.92 4.14 -2.63
C LEU A 250 -18.34 2.72 -2.60
N TYR A 251 -17.02 2.61 -2.66
CA TYR A 251 -16.30 1.35 -2.63
C TYR A 251 -15.43 1.27 -1.38
N PHE A 252 -15.46 0.09 -0.74
CA PHE A 252 -14.61 -0.22 0.40
C PHE A 252 -13.82 -1.50 0.19
N GLU A 253 -12.57 -1.52 0.65
CA GLU A 253 -11.96 -2.74 1.11
C GLU A 253 -12.49 -3.05 2.51
N VAL A 254 -12.75 -4.32 2.81
CA VAL A 254 -13.26 -4.75 4.12
C VAL A 254 -12.44 -5.93 4.66
N GLY A 255 -12.22 -5.95 5.96
CA GLY A 255 -11.54 -7.05 6.63
C GLY A 255 -12.34 -8.35 6.58
N ILE A 256 -11.64 -9.46 6.74
CA ILE A 256 -12.24 -10.80 6.78
C ILE A 256 -13.37 -10.84 7.83
N GLY A 257 -14.57 -11.28 7.40
CA GLY A 257 -15.74 -11.40 8.25
C GLY A 257 -16.50 -10.08 8.50
N GLN A 258 -16.04 -8.94 7.98
CA GLN A 258 -16.70 -7.65 8.18
C GLN A 258 -17.78 -7.32 7.13
N ALA A 259 -17.76 -7.96 5.98
CA ALA A 259 -18.60 -7.64 4.82
C ALA A 259 -20.10 -7.54 5.16
N ASP A 260 -20.67 -8.52 5.85
CA ASP A 260 -22.09 -8.54 6.20
C ASP A 260 -22.50 -7.36 7.10
N THR A 261 -21.62 -6.94 7.99
CA THR A 261 -21.90 -5.80 8.89
C THR A 261 -21.83 -4.50 8.12
N VAL A 262 -20.82 -4.30 7.28
CA VAL A 262 -20.70 -3.12 6.42
C VAL A 262 -21.88 -3.02 5.44
N LEU A 263 -22.32 -4.15 4.84
CA LEU A 263 -23.52 -4.22 4.02
C LEU A 263 -24.77 -3.71 4.75
N ARG A 264 -24.97 -4.18 6.00
CA ARG A 264 -26.12 -3.71 6.83
C ARG A 264 -26.03 -2.21 7.10
N MET A 265 -24.83 -1.70 7.40
CA MET A 265 -24.62 -0.26 7.61
C MET A 265 -24.95 0.56 6.37
N MET A 266 -24.48 0.14 5.20
CA MET A 266 -24.77 0.82 3.93
C MET A 266 -26.26 0.82 3.60
N ARG A 267 -26.94 -0.32 3.77
CA ARG A 267 -28.41 -0.42 3.55
C ARG A 267 -29.20 0.49 4.50
N ALA A 268 -28.82 0.54 5.78
CA ALA A 268 -29.46 1.39 6.78
C ALA A 268 -29.34 2.89 6.46
N GLU A 269 -28.27 3.27 5.76
CA GLU A 269 -28.04 4.66 5.31
C GLU A 269 -28.57 4.93 3.90
N GLY A 270 -29.31 3.99 3.30
CA GLY A 270 -30.02 4.18 2.03
C GLY A 270 -29.21 3.92 0.77
N PHE A 271 -28.06 3.26 0.87
CA PHE A 271 -27.37 2.77 -0.31
C PHE A 271 -28.14 1.58 -0.92
N GLY A 272 -28.30 1.58 -2.25
CA GLY A 272 -28.86 0.48 -3.04
C GLY A 272 -27.77 -0.23 -3.85
N ASP A 273 -28.13 -1.32 -4.51
CA ASP A 273 -27.27 -2.08 -5.45
C ASP A 273 -25.91 -2.42 -4.87
N ILE A 274 -25.89 -2.93 -3.64
CA ILE A 274 -24.67 -3.23 -2.91
C ILE A 274 -24.21 -4.64 -3.26
N ASN A 275 -22.98 -4.77 -3.74
CA ASN A 275 -22.32 -6.03 -4.09
C ASN A 275 -21.07 -6.24 -3.25
N VAL A 276 -20.75 -7.50 -2.97
CA VAL A 276 -19.47 -7.92 -2.39
C VAL A 276 -18.68 -8.63 -3.49
N VAL A 277 -17.44 -8.23 -3.67
CA VAL A 277 -16.49 -8.89 -4.57
C VAL A 277 -15.41 -9.49 -3.70
N GLN A 278 -15.11 -10.76 -3.90
CA GLN A 278 -14.00 -11.44 -3.21
C GLN A 278 -12.70 -11.20 -3.97
N ASP A 279 -11.60 -11.14 -3.22
CA ASP A 279 -10.28 -11.20 -3.79
C ASP A 279 -9.93 -12.63 -4.24
N ASP A 280 -8.73 -12.81 -4.81
CA ASP A 280 -8.29 -14.12 -5.32
C ASP A 280 -7.94 -15.11 -4.19
N GLN A 281 -7.98 -14.67 -2.94
CA GLN A 281 -7.73 -15.51 -1.76
C GLN A 281 -9.03 -16.03 -1.12
N GLY A 282 -10.20 -15.48 -1.46
CA GLY A 282 -11.55 -15.90 -1.04
C GLY A 282 -12.06 -15.18 0.17
#